data_0e9c7d8f0fc5e13b7a5dbd788efe0431
#
_entry.id   0e9c7d8f0fc5e13b7a5dbd788efe0431
#
_cell.length_a   1.000
_cell.length_b   1.000
_cell.length_c   1.000
_cell.angle_alpha   90.00
_cell.angle_beta   90.00
_cell.angle_gamma   90.00
#
_symmetry.space_group_name_H-M   'P 1'
#
loop_
_entity.id
_entity.type
_entity.pdbx_description
1 polymer ?
#
loop_
_entity_poly.entity_id
_entity_poly.type
_entity_poly.pdbx_seq_one_letter_code
_entity_poly.pdbx_strand_id
1 'polypeptide(L)'
;MNNLTIGKYGEDLACEYLQKENYQIIERNFRIRGGEIDIIARDGKTLVYVEVKTRSSHKFGLPEESVNYHKIKFLERAAKFYRLQRKNLPDLERIDVVSINLSSSEPKINLIKNAGMF
;
A
#
# COMPACT_ATOMS: atom_id res chain seq x y z
N MET A 1 -1.77 -18.71 -11.95
CA MET A 1 -1.15 -17.92 -10.86
C MET A 1 -2.05 -18.02 -9.63
N ASN A 2 -1.54 -18.44 -8.49
CA ASN A 2 -2.33 -18.53 -7.27
C ASN A 2 -2.40 -17.16 -6.57
N ASN A 3 -3.18 -17.07 -5.50
CA ASN A 3 -3.40 -15.79 -4.80
C ASN A 3 -2.12 -15.19 -4.23
N LEU A 4 -1.22 -16.01 -3.68
CA LEU A 4 0.05 -15.53 -3.15
C LEU A 4 0.93 -14.94 -4.25
N THR A 5 0.98 -15.60 -5.39
CA THR A 5 1.75 -15.13 -6.55
C THR A 5 1.16 -13.85 -7.13
N ILE A 6 -0.16 -13.74 -7.19
CA ILE A 6 -0.85 -12.53 -7.65
C ILE A 6 -0.55 -11.38 -6.70
N GLY A 7 -0.60 -11.63 -5.39
CA GLY A 7 -0.29 -10.60 -4.39
C GLY A 7 1.13 -10.08 -4.52
N LYS A 8 2.11 -10.98 -4.66
CA LYS A 8 3.50 -10.58 -4.83
C LYS A 8 3.71 -9.80 -6.12
N TYR A 9 3.14 -10.27 -7.21
CA TYR A 9 3.20 -9.59 -8.49
C TYR A 9 2.62 -8.18 -8.40
N GLY A 10 1.46 -8.04 -7.75
CA GLY A 10 0.85 -6.73 -7.54
C GLY A 10 1.73 -5.80 -6.72
N GLU A 11 2.35 -6.29 -5.63
CA GLU A 11 3.25 -5.47 -4.84
C GLU A 11 4.48 -5.03 -5.62
N ASP A 12 5.03 -5.92 -6.47
CA ASP A 12 6.17 -5.57 -7.33
C ASP A 12 5.78 -4.46 -8.32
N LEU A 13 4.61 -4.58 -8.94
CA LEU A 13 4.08 -3.54 -9.84
C LEU A 13 3.86 -2.23 -9.11
N ALA A 14 3.33 -2.30 -7.89
CA ALA A 14 3.10 -1.11 -7.07
C ALA A 14 4.42 -0.39 -6.76
N CYS A 15 5.47 -1.14 -6.41
CA CYS A 15 6.78 -0.55 -6.15
C CYS A 15 7.33 0.16 -7.37
N GLU A 16 7.27 -0.48 -8.54
CA GLU A 16 7.71 0.15 -9.79
C GLU A 16 6.94 1.43 -10.09
N TYR A 17 5.62 1.37 -9.93
CA TYR A 17 4.76 2.52 -10.17
C TYR A 17 5.10 3.68 -9.24
N LEU A 18 5.25 3.39 -7.95
CA LEU A 18 5.57 4.42 -6.96
C LEU A 18 6.93 5.06 -7.24
N GLN A 19 7.91 4.27 -7.64
CA GLN A 19 9.24 4.80 -8.00
C GLN A 19 9.15 5.74 -9.21
N LYS A 20 8.33 5.41 -10.19
CA LYS A 20 8.10 6.31 -11.34
C LYS A 20 7.39 7.60 -10.94
N GLU A 21 6.60 7.55 -9.86
CA GLU A 21 5.95 8.72 -9.28
C GLU A 21 6.84 9.45 -8.27
N ASN A 22 8.14 9.12 -8.26
CA ASN A 22 9.16 9.73 -7.40
C ASN A 22 9.02 9.42 -5.90
N TYR A 23 8.38 8.31 -5.57
CA TYR A 23 8.42 7.80 -4.20
C TYR A 23 9.72 7.04 -4.00
N GLN A 24 10.30 7.18 -2.82
CA GLN A 24 11.42 6.34 -2.40
C GLN A 24 10.89 5.19 -1.57
N ILE A 25 11.09 3.95 -2.03
CA ILE A 25 10.68 2.77 -1.28
C ILE A 25 11.66 2.58 -0.13
N ILE A 26 11.15 2.51 1.09
CA ILE A 26 11.96 2.34 2.30
C ILE A 26 11.97 0.88 2.73
N GLU A 27 10.78 0.29 2.83
CA GLU A 27 10.62 -1.06 3.36
C GLU A 27 9.38 -1.71 2.75
N ARG A 28 9.34 -3.04 2.73
CA ARG A 28 8.17 -3.81 2.30
C ARG A 28 7.79 -4.79 3.38
N ASN A 29 6.49 -5.10 3.46
CA ASN A 29 5.95 -6.17 4.31
C ASN A 29 6.33 -6.01 5.78
N PHE A 30 6.06 -4.84 6.33
CA PHE A 30 6.24 -4.60 7.75
C PHE A 30 5.09 -5.25 8.51
N ARG A 31 5.41 -6.29 9.27
CA ARG A 31 4.40 -7.10 9.95
C ARG A 31 4.28 -6.74 11.42
N ILE A 32 3.03 -6.67 11.86
CA ILE A 32 2.68 -6.65 13.27
C ILE A 32 1.57 -7.68 13.49
N ARG A 33 1.21 -7.89 14.75
CA ARG A 33 0.08 -8.78 15.06
C ARG A 33 -1.19 -8.26 14.38
N GLY A 34 -1.83 -9.10 13.60
CA GLY A 34 -3.08 -8.77 12.90
C GLY A 34 -2.93 -8.41 11.43
N GLY A 35 -1.68 -8.24 10.92
CA GLY A 35 -1.49 -7.97 9.50
C GLY A 35 -0.17 -7.29 9.21
N GLU A 36 -0.09 -6.66 8.03
CA GLU A 36 1.14 -6.01 7.58
C GLU A 36 0.85 -4.71 6.84
N ILE A 37 1.87 -3.86 6.75
CA ILE A 37 1.89 -2.72 5.81
C ILE A 37 2.66 -3.22 4.59
N ASP A 38 2.02 -3.16 3.42
CA ASP A 38 2.60 -3.75 2.21
C ASP A 38 3.87 -3.02 1.77
N ILE A 39 3.83 -1.69 1.73
CA ILE A 39 4.97 -0.87 1.32
C ILE A 39 5.04 0.34 2.24
N ILE A 40 6.25 0.68 2.68
CA ILE A 40 6.51 1.93 3.37
C ILE A 40 7.44 2.74 2.47
N ALA A 41 7.03 3.96 2.16
CA ALA A 41 7.73 4.80 1.20
C ALA A 41 7.83 6.23 1.69
N ARG A 42 8.58 7.03 0.97
CA ARG A 42 8.72 8.44 1.25
C ARG A 42 8.35 9.23 -0.01
N ASP A 43 7.44 10.18 0.15
CA ASP A 43 7.05 11.11 -0.89
C ASP A 43 7.46 12.51 -0.42
N GLY A 44 8.64 12.97 -0.86
CA GLY A 44 9.20 14.22 -0.38
C GLY A 44 9.42 14.20 1.13
N LYS A 45 8.68 15.02 1.86
CA LYS A 45 8.78 15.16 3.32
C LYS A 45 7.72 14.35 4.07
N THR A 46 7.03 13.46 3.36
CA THR A 46 5.94 12.67 3.93
C THR A 46 6.30 11.19 3.95
N LEU A 47 6.11 10.55 5.09
CA LEU A 47 6.20 9.10 5.21
C LEU A 47 4.85 8.52 4.79
N VAL A 48 4.88 7.56 3.87
CA VAL A 48 3.66 7.02 3.27
C VAL A 48 3.57 5.53 3.56
N TYR A 49 2.45 5.13 4.13
CA TYR A 49 2.12 3.72 4.37
C TYR A 49 1.17 3.29 3.27
N VAL A 50 1.62 2.34 2.44
CA VAL A 50 0.91 1.99 1.22
C VAL A 50 0.26 0.62 1.34
N GLU A 51 -1.06 0.59 1.12
CA GLU A 51 -1.81 -0.64 0.98
C GLU A 51 -1.94 -0.95 -0.50
N VAL A 52 -1.59 -2.18 -0.87
CA VAL A 52 -1.70 -2.63 -2.27
C VAL A 52 -2.89 -3.57 -2.39
N LYS A 53 -3.82 -3.26 -3.28
CA LYS A 53 -4.97 -4.11 -3.57
C LYS A 53 -4.91 -4.56 -5.02
N THR A 54 -4.85 -5.87 -5.21
CA THR A 54 -4.73 -6.48 -6.53
C THR A 54 -5.96 -7.34 -6.79
N ARG A 55 -6.58 -7.16 -7.95
CA ARG A 55 -7.71 -7.97 -8.39
C ARG A 55 -7.44 -8.51 -9.79
N SER A 56 -7.74 -9.78 -10.00
CA SER A 56 -7.66 -10.40 -11.31
C SER A 56 -8.98 -10.40 -12.06
N SER A 57 -10.08 -9.97 -11.40
CA SER A 57 -11.40 -9.82 -12.03
C SER A 57 -12.22 -8.80 -11.26
N HIS A 58 -13.30 -8.30 -11.90
CA HIS A 58 -14.26 -7.39 -11.25
C HIS A 58 -15.35 -8.12 -10.47
N LYS A 59 -15.27 -9.43 -10.36
CA LYS A 59 -16.30 -10.26 -9.73
C LYS A 59 -16.63 -9.84 -8.30
N PHE A 60 -15.64 -9.32 -7.57
CA PHE A 60 -15.78 -8.94 -6.16
C PHE A 60 -15.67 -7.43 -5.96
N GLY A 61 -16.01 -6.64 -6.99
CA GLY A 61 -15.91 -5.18 -6.95
C GLY A 61 -14.56 -4.67 -7.39
N LEU A 62 -14.39 -3.35 -7.33
CA LEU A 62 -13.12 -2.70 -7.66
C LEU A 62 -12.13 -2.87 -6.52
N PRO A 63 -10.79 -2.95 -6.82
CA PRO A 63 -9.79 -3.12 -5.76
C PRO A 63 -9.85 -2.08 -4.66
N GLU A 64 -10.05 -0.81 -5.00
CA GLU A 64 -10.11 0.28 -4.03
C GLU A 64 -11.31 0.19 -3.09
N GLU A 65 -12.38 -0.49 -3.48
CA GLU A 65 -13.57 -0.69 -2.66
C GLU A 65 -13.32 -1.67 -1.50
N SER A 66 -12.25 -2.45 -1.56
CA SER A 66 -11.94 -3.43 -0.51
C SER A 66 -11.16 -2.84 0.66
N VAL A 67 -10.75 -1.57 0.58
CA VAL A 67 -10.07 -0.89 1.67
C VAL A 67 -11.12 -0.21 2.54
N ASN A 68 -11.39 -0.76 3.70
CA ASN A 68 -12.47 -0.32 4.56
C ASN A 68 -11.94 0.32 5.85
N TYR A 69 -12.87 0.76 6.70
CA TYR A 69 -12.57 1.40 7.98
C TYR A 69 -11.64 0.55 8.85
N HIS A 70 -11.90 -0.75 8.96
CA HIS A 70 -11.10 -1.63 9.81
C HIS A 70 -9.66 -1.73 9.31
N LYS A 71 -9.47 -1.78 8.00
CA LYS A 71 -8.14 -1.82 7.41
C LYS A 71 -7.40 -0.52 7.64
N ILE A 72 -8.06 0.62 7.46
CA ILE A 72 -7.46 1.93 7.72
C ILE A 72 -7.05 2.05 9.20
N LYS A 73 -7.90 1.62 10.12
CA LYS A 73 -7.58 1.62 11.55
C LYS A 73 -6.39 0.72 11.87
N PHE A 74 -6.31 -0.43 11.22
CA PHE A 74 -5.15 -1.30 11.35
C PHE A 74 -3.88 -0.59 10.88
N LEU A 75 -3.92 0.04 9.71
CA LEU A 75 -2.76 0.74 9.13
C LEU A 75 -2.30 1.90 10.03
N GLU A 76 -3.24 2.66 10.60
CA GLU A 76 -2.91 3.73 11.55
C GLU A 76 -2.20 3.18 12.79
N ARG A 77 -2.66 2.04 13.31
CA ARG A 77 -2.02 1.39 14.46
C ARG A 77 -0.63 0.87 14.09
N ALA A 78 -0.50 0.22 12.95
CA ALA A 78 0.78 -0.31 12.47
C ALA A 78 1.79 0.80 12.23
N ALA A 79 1.33 1.96 11.75
CA ALA A 79 2.17 3.13 11.54
C ALA A 79 2.80 3.61 12.86
N LYS A 80 2.03 3.61 13.94
CA LYS A 80 2.55 3.98 15.26
C LYS A 80 3.65 3.03 15.71
N PHE A 81 3.45 1.72 15.53
CA PHE A 81 4.47 0.72 15.87
C PHE A 81 5.73 0.92 15.03
N TYR A 82 5.56 1.22 13.74
CA TYR A 82 6.68 1.45 12.85
C TYR A 82 7.54 2.62 13.35
N ARG A 83 6.91 3.74 13.70
CA ARG A 83 7.62 4.92 14.19
C ARG A 83 8.36 4.67 15.50
N LEU A 84 7.83 3.80 16.36
CA LEU A 84 8.50 3.45 17.61
C LEU A 84 9.78 2.66 17.37
N GLN A 85 9.89 1.96 16.24
CA GLN A 85 11.01 1.06 15.94
C GLN A 85 12.02 1.66 14.97
N ARG A 86 11.75 2.84 14.45
CA ARG A 86 12.62 3.46 13.43
C ARG A 86 12.94 4.89 13.84
N LYS A 87 14.08 5.38 13.36
CA LYS A 87 14.54 6.74 13.66
C LYS A 87 14.67 7.54 12.37
N ASN A 88 14.73 8.86 12.50
CA ASN A 88 15.00 9.78 11.40
C ASN A 88 13.96 9.68 10.28
N LEU A 89 12.71 9.51 10.69
CA LEU A 89 11.58 9.45 9.76
C LEU A 89 10.99 10.85 9.56
N PRO A 90 10.38 11.10 8.39
CA PRO A 90 9.64 12.36 8.19
C PRO A 90 8.54 12.52 9.23
N ASP A 91 8.26 13.78 9.62
CA ASP A 91 7.21 14.08 10.60
C ASP A 91 5.82 13.92 10.03
N LEU A 92 5.65 14.29 8.76
CA LEU A 92 4.36 14.14 8.08
C LEU A 92 4.15 12.70 7.67
N GLU A 93 2.90 12.25 7.73
CA GLU A 93 2.58 10.90 7.32
C GLU A 93 1.22 10.82 6.63
N ARG A 94 1.08 9.80 5.80
CA ARG A 94 -0.09 9.61 4.97
C ARG A 94 -0.30 8.13 4.67
N ILE A 95 -1.54 7.71 4.49
CA ILE A 95 -1.86 6.38 3.98
C ILE A 95 -2.30 6.54 2.53
N ASP A 96 -1.63 5.82 1.64
CA ASP A 96 -2.00 5.75 0.23
C ASP A 96 -2.43 4.33 -0.12
N VAL A 97 -3.26 4.19 -1.13
CA VAL A 97 -3.69 2.89 -1.64
C VAL A 97 -3.29 2.81 -3.11
N VAL A 98 -2.62 1.72 -3.47
CA VAL A 98 -2.37 1.39 -4.88
C VAL A 98 -3.29 0.25 -5.25
N SER A 99 -4.21 0.51 -6.16
CA SER A 99 -5.10 -0.52 -6.67
C SER A 99 -4.60 -1.00 -8.03
N ILE A 100 -4.59 -2.32 -8.22
CA ILE A 100 -4.06 -2.93 -9.43
C ILE A 100 -5.12 -3.89 -9.97
N ASN A 101 -5.55 -3.64 -11.20
CA ASN A 101 -6.54 -4.46 -11.88
C ASN A 101 -5.86 -5.24 -12.99
N LEU A 102 -5.87 -6.56 -12.85
CA LEU A 102 -5.25 -7.49 -13.79
C LEU A 102 -6.27 -8.16 -14.73
N SER A 103 -7.50 -7.67 -14.78
CA SER A 103 -8.56 -8.29 -15.57
C SER A 103 -8.42 -8.05 -17.08
N SER A 104 -7.58 -7.11 -17.49
CA SER A 104 -7.30 -6.85 -18.91
C SER A 104 -5.88 -7.29 -19.26
N SER A 105 -5.52 -7.21 -20.55
CA SER A 105 -4.20 -7.65 -21.04
C SER A 105 -3.04 -6.88 -20.40
N GLU A 106 -3.27 -5.62 -20.03
CA GLU A 106 -2.26 -4.81 -19.34
C GLU A 106 -2.77 -4.44 -17.96
N PRO A 107 -1.90 -4.46 -16.93
CA PRO A 107 -2.29 -4.02 -15.60
C PRO A 107 -2.73 -2.57 -15.59
N LYS A 108 -3.83 -2.29 -14.92
CA LYS A 108 -4.30 -0.92 -14.69
C LYS A 108 -4.01 -0.57 -13.24
N ILE A 109 -3.22 0.48 -13.06
CA ILE A 109 -2.75 0.89 -11.72
C ILE A 109 -3.33 2.26 -11.39
N ASN A 110 -3.90 2.38 -10.20
CA ASN A 110 -4.47 3.62 -9.72
C ASN A 110 -3.91 3.92 -8.33
N LEU A 111 -3.41 5.13 -8.14
CA LEU A 111 -2.90 5.60 -6.86
C LEU A 111 -3.92 6.53 -6.21
N ILE A 112 -4.35 6.15 -5.01
CA ILE A 112 -5.28 6.96 -4.21
C ILE A 112 -4.50 7.49 -3.04
N LYS A 113 -4.26 8.81 -3.04
CA LYS A 113 -3.50 9.44 -1.97
C LYS A 113 -4.41 9.80 -0.80
N ASN A 114 -3.83 9.75 0.38
CA ASN A 114 -4.47 10.20 1.62
C ASN A 114 -5.79 9.48 1.91
N ALA A 115 -5.72 8.17 1.87
CA ALA A 115 -6.89 7.31 2.14
C ALA A 115 -7.18 7.17 3.64
N GLY A 116 -6.22 7.54 4.50
CA GLY A 116 -6.37 7.44 5.94
C GLY A 116 -6.41 8.79 6.62
N MET A 117 -6.68 8.78 7.92
CA MET A 117 -6.73 9.99 8.75
C MET A 117 -5.63 9.95 9.81
N PHE A 118 -4.80 10.95 9.80
CA PHE A 118 -3.80 11.17 10.85
C PHE A 118 -3.99 12.51 11.53
#